data_e0cad468c0f99b6ac0f91f9f0da68d53
#
_entry.id   e0cad468c0f99b6ac0f91f9f0da68d53
#
_cell.length_a   1.000
_cell.length_b   1.000
_cell.length_c   1.000
_cell.angle_alpha   90.00
_cell.angle_beta   90.00
_cell.angle_gamma   90.00
#
_symmetry.space_group_name_H-M   'P 1'
#
loop_
_entity.id
_entity.type
_entity.pdbx_description
1 polymer ?
#
loop_
_entity_poly.entity_id
_entity_poly.type
_entity_poly.pdbx_seq_one_letter_code
_entity_poly.pdbx_strand_id
1 'polypeptide(L)'
;MLQVKRFINELMASNCYVVYDEETKRSLVIDPASEKSLDEIELIEAKGLSLDYIIITHEHTDHNWGVNALRERYPIAKFVCSEQCNKYVRKTNRAYFLFYYDDPNYRYEIAPADIIIRQQQETIVWDGREMKFILTPGHSYGSMCIDIDGMIFTGDTVMPFKPYFNGRDSNEIDWIKTIERINSLYAKESMIYPGHGDCLSIGNWNQIFNLK
;
A
#
# COMPACT_ATOMS: atom_id res chain seq x y z
N MET A 1 12.31 -18.16 -2.24
CA MET A 1 12.08 -17.04 -3.21
C MET A 1 10.75 -16.40 -2.87
N LEU A 2 10.68 -15.05 -2.84
CA LEU A 2 9.43 -14.34 -2.55
C LEU A 2 8.36 -14.62 -3.61
N GLN A 3 7.14 -14.80 -3.13
CA GLN A 3 5.93 -14.89 -3.91
C GLN A 3 5.05 -13.69 -3.63
N VAL A 4 4.31 -13.23 -4.63
CA VAL A 4 3.33 -12.16 -4.50
C VAL A 4 1.97 -12.66 -4.95
N LYS A 5 0.98 -12.57 -4.10
CA LYS A 5 -0.42 -12.80 -4.44
C LYS A 5 -1.18 -11.49 -4.39
N ARG A 6 -1.81 -11.11 -5.51
CA ARG A 6 -2.69 -9.94 -5.58
C ARG A 6 -4.13 -10.38 -5.30
N PHE A 7 -4.81 -9.57 -4.51
CA PHE A 7 -6.26 -9.60 -4.30
C PHE A 7 -6.86 -8.27 -4.74
N ILE A 8 -8.13 -8.27 -5.06
CA ILE A 8 -8.88 -7.05 -5.40
C ILE A 8 -9.81 -6.75 -4.23
N ASN A 9 -9.62 -5.60 -3.62
CA ASN A 9 -10.42 -5.15 -2.48
C ASN A 9 -11.87 -4.82 -2.89
N GLU A 10 -12.77 -4.89 -1.93
CA GLU A 10 -14.19 -4.56 -2.10
C GLU A 10 -14.41 -3.09 -2.49
N LEU A 11 -13.63 -2.18 -1.89
CA LEU A 11 -13.71 -0.75 -2.18
C LEU A 11 -12.89 -0.38 -3.40
N MET A 12 -13.50 0.30 -4.37
CA MET A 12 -12.87 0.92 -5.53
C MET A 12 -12.01 -0.03 -6.38
N ALA A 13 -12.12 -1.36 -6.17
CA ALA A 13 -11.28 -2.38 -6.81
C ALA A 13 -9.78 -2.08 -6.68
N SER A 14 -9.35 -1.58 -5.52
CA SER A 14 -7.94 -1.39 -5.20
C SER A 14 -7.22 -2.73 -5.06
N ASN A 15 -5.92 -2.72 -5.21
CA ASN A 15 -5.10 -3.92 -5.08
C ASN A 15 -4.58 -4.08 -3.65
N CYS A 16 -4.77 -5.27 -3.09
CA CYS A 16 -4.05 -5.76 -1.93
C CYS A 16 -3.01 -6.79 -2.35
N TYR A 17 -1.86 -6.79 -1.70
CA TYR A 17 -0.79 -7.75 -1.97
C TYR A 17 -0.38 -8.50 -0.71
N VAL A 18 -0.36 -9.84 -0.80
CA VAL A 18 0.30 -10.69 0.19
C VAL A 18 1.64 -11.11 -0.40
N VAL A 19 2.72 -10.69 0.27
CA VAL A 19 4.10 -11.05 -0.08
C VAL A 19 4.59 -12.07 0.94
N TYR A 20 5.13 -13.20 0.48
CA TYR A 20 5.54 -14.28 1.36
C TYR A 20 6.69 -15.12 0.80
N ASP A 21 7.42 -15.77 1.69
CA ASP A 21 8.40 -16.78 1.35
C ASP A 21 7.93 -18.17 1.80
N GLU A 22 7.88 -19.13 0.87
CA GLU A 22 7.37 -20.47 1.16
C GLU A 22 8.32 -21.30 2.03
N GLU A 23 9.61 -20.97 2.05
CA GLU A 23 10.60 -21.68 2.83
C GLU A 23 10.61 -21.22 4.29
N THR A 24 10.68 -19.90 4.52
CA THR A 24 10.71 -19.31 5.86
C THR A 24 9.32 -19.15 6.49
N LYS A 25 8.26 -19.25 5.67
CA LYS A 25 6.86 -19.05 6.07
C LYS A 25 6.58 -17.64 6.60
N ARG A 26 7.44 -16.68 6.29
CA ARG A 26 7.24 -15.27 6.65
C ARG A 26 6.37 -14.56 5.59
N SER A 27 5.52 -13.66 6.04
CA SER A 27 4.64 -12.90 5.14
C SER A 27 4.39 -11.47 5.61
N LEU A 28 3.96 -10.64 4.68
CA LEU A 28 3.42 -9.31 4.93
C LEU A 28 2.23 -9.04 4.00
N VAL A 29 1.36 -8.13 4.42
CA VAL A 29 0.21 -7.67 3.63
C VAL A 29 0.36 -6.18 3.35
N ILE A 30 0.13 -5.77 2.11
CA ILE A 30 0.17 -4.36 1.66
C ILE A 30 -1.21 -3.97 1.17
N ASP A 31 -1.74 -2.86 1.68
CA ASP A 31 -3.02 -2.25 1.33
C ASP A 31 -4.25 -3.18 1.49
N PRO A 32 -4.47 -3.79 2.68
CA PRO A 32 -5.67 -4.56 2.94
C PRO A 32 -6.88 -3.62 3.05
N ALA A 33 -7.82 -3.69 2.12
CA ALA A 33 -9.00 -2.81 2.13
C ALA A 33 -10.33 -3.53 1.90
N SER A 34 -10.38 -4.83 1.98
CA SER A 34 -11.62 -5.58 2.22
C SER A 34 -11.89 -5.62 3.72
N GLU A 35 -13.12 -5.27 4.16
CA GLU A 35 -13.45 -5.03 5.59
C GLU A 35 -12.96 -6.13 6.53
N LYS A 36 -13.12 -7.38 6.12
CA LYS A 36 -12.77 -8.55 6.95
C LYS A 36 -11.47 -9.22 6.54
N SER A 37 -10.86 -8.79 5.43
CA SER A 37 -9.62 -9.38 4.86
C SER A 37 -9.66 -10.92 4.79
N LEU A 38 -10.80 -11.48 4.40
CA LEU A 38 -11.02 -12.93 4.45
C LEU A 38 -10.10 -13.70 3.50
N ASP A 39 -9.90 -13.19 2.29
CA ASP A 39 -9.08 -13.84 1.26
C ASP A 39 -7.60 -13.86 1.65
N GLU A 40 -7.10 -12.77 2.25
CA GLU A 40 -5.74 -12.68 2.76
C GLU A 40 -5.54 -13.64 3.94
N ILE A 41 -6.49 -13.66 4.89
CA ILE A 41 -6.48 -14.57 6.04
C ILE A 41 -6.50 -16.03 5.57
N GLU A 42 -7.38 -16.39 4.64
CA GLU A 42 -7.47 -17.75 4.09
C GLU A 42 -6.14 -18.17 3.45
N LEU A 43 -5.51 -17.31 2.65
CA LEU A 43 -4.21 -17.61 2.04
C LEU A 43 -3.13 -17.83 3.11
N ILE A 44 -3.04 -16.94 4.11
CA ILE A 44 -2.05 -17.00 5.19
C ILE A 44 -2.21 -18.32 5.97
N GLU A 45 -3.44 -18.67 6.34
CA GLU A 45 -3.72 -19.88 7.09
C GLU A 45 -3.49 -21.17 6.28
N ALA A 46 -3.99 -21.21 5.04
CA ALA A 46 -3.84 -22.36 4.16
C ALA A 46 -2.37 -22.71 3.86
N LYS A 47 -1.51 -21.68 3.80
CA LYS A 47 -0.06 -21.88 3.59
C LYS A 47 0.75 -22.01 4.89
N GLY A 48 0.13 -21.83 6.04
CA GLY A 48 0.79 -21.86 7.36
C GLY A 48 1.83 -20.72 7.49
N LEU A 49 1.48 -19.53 6.98
CA LEU A 49 2.37 -18.36 7.02
C LEU A 49 2.28 -17.64 8.37
N SER A 50 3.37 -16.99 8.76
CA SER A 50 3.42 -16.03 9.85
C SER A 50 3.33 -14.61 9.28
N LEU A 51 2.31 -13.86 9.66
CA LEU A 51 2.18 -12.46 9.27
C LEU A 51 3.05 -11.57 10.16
N ASP A 52 4.03 -10.89 9.56
CA ASP A 52 4.95 -10.01 10.28
C ASP A 52 4.55 -8.55 10.22
N TYR A 53 4.09 -8.11 9.03
CA TYR A 53 3.76 -6.72 8.79
C TYR A 53 2.43 -6.57 8.06
N ILE A 54 1.68 -5.54 8.47
CA ILE A 54 0.54 -4.98 7.78
C ILE A 54 0.99 -3.57 7.36
N ILE A 55 1.07 -3.30 6.07
CA ILE A 55 1.62 -2.06 5.52
C ILE A 55 0.53 -1.36 4.72
N ILE A 56 0.38 -0.06 4.86
CA ILE A 56 -0.45 0.73 3.96
C ILE A 56 0.39 1.77 3.25
N THR A 57 0.18 1.91 1.94
CA THR A 57 0.89 2.87 1.10
C THR A 57 0.46 4.30 1.39
N HIS A 58 -0.82 4.50 1.73
CA HIS A 58 -1.36 5.83 2.06
C HIS A 58 -2.68 5.73 2.84
N GLU A 59 -3.24 6.87 3.22
CA GLU A 59 -4.36 7.00 4.16
C GLU A 59 -5.75 6.78 3.56
N HIS A 60 -5.93 6.57 2.25
CA HIS A 60 -7.24 6.40 1.66
C HIS A 60 -7.91 5.09 2.10
N THR A 61 -9.23 5.15 2.26
CA THR A 61 -10.01 4.06 2.87
C THR A 61 -9.93 2.76 2.08
N ASP A 62 -9.89 2.86 0.76
CA ASP A 62 -9.75 1.74 -0.16
C ASP A 62 -8.34 1.09 -0.16
N HIS A 63 -7.45 1.54 0.74
CA HIS A 63 -6.15 0.91 1.01
C HIS A 63 -5.96 0.47 2.47
N ASN A 64 -6.92 0.77 3.36
CA ASN A 64 -6.70 0.55 4.79
C ASN A 64 -7.88 -0.09 5.55
N TRP A 65 -9.03 -0.29 4.94
CA TRP A 65 -10.25 -0.72 5.62
C TRP A 65 -10.13 -2.09 6.32
N GLY A 66 -9.29 -3.00 5.81
CA GLY A 66 -9.03 -4.32 6.37
C GLY A 66 -7.97 -4.37 7.48
N VAL A 67 -7.29 -3.26 7.77
CA VAL A 67 -6.19 -3.23 8.76
C VAL A 67 -6.61 -3.76 10.12
N ASN A 68 -7.79 -3.36 10.61
CA ASN A 68 -8.27 -3.79 11.93
C ASN A 68 -8.54 -5.30 11.98
N ALA A 69 -9.11 -5.89 10.93
CA ALA A 69 -9.37 -7.33 10.85
C ALA A 69 -8.06 -8.14 10.93
N LEU A 70 -7.04 -7.71 10.20
CA LEU A 70 -5.72 -8.36 10.25
C LEU A 70 -5.03 -8.16 11.61
N ARG A 71 -5.12 -6.99 12.22
CA ARG A 71 -4.54 -6.74 13.56
C ARG A 71 -5.23 -7.56 14.64
N GLU A 72 -6.53 -7.76 14.55
CA GLU A 72 -7.29 -8.62 15.45
C GLU A 72 -6.88 -10.09 15.30
N ARG A 73 -6.76 -10.56 14.05
CA ARG A 73 -6.41 -11.94 13.74
C ARG A 73 -4.94 -12.27 14.02
N TYR A 74 -4.04 -11.31 13.79
CA TYR A 74 -2.59 -11.45 13.92
C TYR A 74 -2.00 -10.36 14.83
N PRO A 75 -2.22 -10.43 16.16
CA PRO A 75 -1.86 -9.33 17.08
C PRO A 75 -0.36 -9.10 17.23
N ILE A 76 0.48 -10.00 16.72
CA ILE A 76 1.95 -9.85 16.74
C ILE A 76 2.43 -9.08 15.52
N ALA A 77 1.66 -9.09 14.42
CA ALA A 77 2.00 -8.37 13.20
C ALA A 77 2.10 -6.86 13.46
N LYS A 78 3.12 -6.21 12.89
CA LYS A 78 3.36 -4.77 13.07
C LYS A 78 2.69 -3.97 11.98
N PHE A 79 1.87 -3.01 12.36
CA PHE A 79 1.29 -2.05 11.42
C PHE A 79 2.30 -0.95 11.08
N VAL A 80 2.52 -0.71 9.78
CA VAL A 80 3.52 0.22 9.24
C VAL A 80 2.85 1.21 8.29
N CYS A 81 3.12 2.50 8.46
CA CYS A 81 2.75 3.54 7.50
C CYS A 81 3.64 4.77 7.64
N SER A 82 3.48 5.74 6.74
CA SER A 82 4.19 7.02 6.84
C SER A 82 3.65 7.88 8.00
N GLU A 83 4.44 8.86 8.45
CA GLU A 83 4.02 9.79 9.51
C GLU A 83 2.77 10.58 9.13
N GLN A 84 2.68 11.04 7.88
CA GLN A 84 1.51 11.77 7.43
C GLN A 84 0.29 10.84 7.31
N CYS A 85 0.46 9.67 6.75
CA CYS A 85 -0.58 8.65 6.71
C CYS A 85 -1.11 8.35 8.12
N ASN A 86 -0.24 8.12 9.11
CA ASN A 86 -0.61 7.85 10.50
C ASN A 86 -1.45 8.97 11.15
N LYS A 87 -1.30 10.22 10.70
CA LYS A 87 -2.13 11.36 11.18
C LYS A 87 -3.55 11.33 10.62
N TYR A 88 -3.71 10.87 9.38
CA TYR A 88 -4.98 10.97 8.64
C TYR A 88 -5.78 9.68 8.62
N VAL A 89 -5.14 8.52 8.61
CA VAL A 89 -5.81 7.20 8.60
C VAL A 89 -6.74 6.96 9.78
N ARG A 90 -6.54 7.69 10.88
CA ARG A 90 -7.36 7.62 12.10
C ARG A 90 -8.74 8.25 11.94
N LYS A 91 -9.00 8.93 10.83
CA LYS A 91 -10.27 9.60 10.56
C LYS A 91 -11.09 8.74 9.59
N THR A 92 -12.25 8.27 10.04
CA THR A 92 -13.21 7.61 9.15
C THR A 92 -13.53 8.52 7.95
N ASN A 93 -13.24 8.05 6.75
CA ASN A 93 -13.65 8.79 5.56
C ASN A 93 -15.13 8.56 5.29
N ARG A 94 -15.96 9.45 5.84
CA ARG A 94 -17.41 9.37 5.80
C ARG A 94 -17.98 9.34 4.38
N ALA A 95 -17.32 9.96 3.42
CA ALA A 95 -17.76 10.03 2.04
C ALA A 95 -17.79 8.66 1.36
N TYR A 96 -16.78 7.82 1.61
CA TYR A 96 -16.74 6.45 1.06
C TYR A 96 -17.87 5.59 1.61
N PHE A 97 -18.18 5.68 2.90
CA PHE A 97 -19.19 4.85 3.53
C PHE A 97 -20.61 5.25 3.18
N LEU A 98 -20.86 6.50 2.82
CA LEU A 98 -22.17 6.93 2.30
C LEU A 98 -22.52 6.28 0.95
N PHE A 99 -21.51 5.84 0.19
CA PHE A 99 -21.71 5.15 -1.08
C PHE A 99 -21.82 3.62 -0.93
N TYR A 100 -21.16 3.04 0.06
CA TYR A 100 -21.03 1.58 0.22
C TYR A 100 -21.81 1.03 1.42
N TYR A 101 -22.08 1.85 2.41
CA TYR A 101 -22.90 1.50 3.57
C TYR A 101 -24.05 2.48 3.72
N ASP A 102 -25.26 1.96 3.70
CA ASP A 102 -26.49 2.71 4.00
C ASP A 102 -26.65 2.94 5.54
N ASP A 103 -25.51 3.06 6.22
CA ASP A 103 -25.44 3.34 7.66
C ASP A 103 -24.70 4.66 7.93
N PRO A 104 -25.43 5.76 8.17
CA PRO A 104 -24.80 7.04 8.47
C PRO A 104 -24.03 7.06 9.80
N ASN A 105 -24.19 6.01 10.61
CA ASN A 105 -23.53 5.87 11.92
C ASN A 105 -22.29 4.98 11.85
N TYR A 106 -22.04 4.31 10.72
CA TYR A 106 -20.86 3.49 10.57
C TYR A 106 -19.58 4.29 10.86
N ARG A 107 -18.73 3.74 11.68
CA ARG A 107 -17.44 4.29 12.06
C ARG A 107 -16.44 3.16 12.18
N TYR A 108 -15.24 3.40 11.68
CA TYR A 108 -14.09 2.59 12.06
C TYR A 108 -12.92 3.52 12.37
N GLU A 109 -12.09 3.11 13.29
CA GLU A 109 -10.88 3.82 13.67
C GLU A 109 -9.72 2.83 13.62
N ILE A 110 -8.60 3.25 13.06
CA ILE A 110 -7.37 2.48 13.05
C ILE A 110 -6.47 3.04 14.15
N ALA A 111 -6.07 2.18 15.10
CA ALA A 111 -5.10 2.56 16.11
C ALA A 111 -3.74 2.97 15.47
N PRO A 112 -2.94 3.81 16.12
CA PRO A 112 -1.66 4.27 15.58
C PRO A 112 -0.80 3.11 15.08
N ALA A 113 0.01 3.40 14.05
CA ALA A 113 0.99 2.44 13.55
C ALA A 113 2.05 2.10 14.60
N ASP A 114 2.49 0.84 14.58
CA ASP A 114 3.58 0.36 15.45
C ASP A 114 4.93 0.88 14.96
N ILE A 115 5.08 1.03 13.64
CA ILE A 115 6.28 1.55 12.98
C ILE A 115 5.87 2.71 12.07
N ILE A 116 6.49 3.86 12.26
CA ILE A 116 6.17 5.08 11.52
C ILE A 116 7.38 5.51 10.71
N ILE A 117 7.24 5.53 9.38
CA ILE A 117 8.26 6.00 8.44
C ILE A 117 8.24 7.53 8.41
N ARG A 118 9.39 8.15 8.70
CA ARG A 118 9.53 9.61 8.84
C ARG A 118 10.51 10.23 7.86
N GLN A 119 11.56 9.48 7.50
CA GLN A 119 12.58 9.97 6.60
C GLN A 119 12.20 9.73 5.14
N GLN A 120 12.78 10.51 4.25
CA GLN A 120 12.56 10.41 2.81
C GLN A 120 12.74 8.98 2.28
N GLN A 121 13.67 8.23 2.89
CA GLN A 121 13.87 6.81 2.68
C GLN A 121 14.31 6.16 4.00
N GLU A 122 13.68 5.04 4.34
CA GLU A 122 14.05 4.20 5.47
C GLU A 122 14.11 2.74 5.03
N THR A 123 14.90 1.93 5.72
CA THR A 123 15.05 0.50 5.43
C THR A 123 14.78 -0.32 6.68
N ILE A 124 13.98 -1.36 6.55
CA ILE A 124 13.76 -2.39 7.57
C ILE A 124 14.28 -3.71 7.00
N VAL A 125 15.04 -4.45 7.80
CA VAL A 125 15.42 -5.81 7.40
C VAL A 125 14.28 -6.76 7.75
N TRP A 126 13.75 -7.44 6.73
CA TRP A 126 12.71 -8.44 6.86
C TRP A 126 13.14 -9.75 6.20
N ASP A 127 13.15 -10.82 6.95
CA ASP A 127 13.51 -12.16 6.47
C ASP A 127 14.87 -12.20 5.73
N GLY A 128 15.85 -11.44 6.26
CA GLY A 128 17.19 -11.30 5.67
C GLY A 128 17.27 -10.39 4.44
N ARG A 129 16.20 -9.74 4.03
CA ARG A 129 16.10 -8.83 2.88
C ARG A 129 15.90 -7.38 3.31
N GLU A 130 16.39 -6.46 2.50
CA GLU A 130 16.09 -5.04 2.68
C GLU A 130 14.68 -4.73 2.14
N MET A 131 13.83 -4.24 3.02
CA MET A 131 12.54 -3.63 2.67
C MET A 131 12.69 -2.12 2.79
N LYS A 132 12.68 -1.43 1.64
CA LYS A 132 12.88 0.02 1.56
C LYS A 132 11.54 0.73 1.48
N PHE A 133 11.36 1.70 2.34
CA PHE A 133 10.21 2.61 2.36
C PHE A 133 10.65 3.96 1.79
N ILE A 134 9.94 4.47 0.80
CA ILE A 134 10.28 5.70 0.09
C ILE A 134 9.06 6.61 0.15
N LEU A 135 9.15 7.75 0.84
CA LEU A 135 8.06 8.72 0.87
C LEU A 135 7.84 9.30 -0.53
N THR A 136 6.60 9.24 -1.00
CA THR A 136 6.20 9.62 -2.37
C THR A 136 4.99 10.56 -2.36
N PRO A 137 5.09 11.74 -1.70
CA PRO A 137 3.96 12.65 -1.63
C PRO A 137 3.51 13.11 -3.03
N GLY A 138 2.23 13.36 -3.16
CA GLY A 138 1.63 13.84 -4.40
C GLY A 138 0.19 13.38 -4.57
N HIS A 139 -0.06 12.08 -4.75
CA HIS A 139 -1.42 11.53 -4.73
C HIS A 139 -2.09 11.78 -3.36
N SER A 140 -1.38 11.53 -2.29
CA SER A 140 -1.69 12.01 -0.94
C SER A 140 -0.42 12.51 -0.24
N TYR A 141 -0.58 13.24 0.87
CA TYR A 141 0.57 13.66 1.67
C TYR A 141 1.25 12.49 2.38
N GLY A 142 0.51 11.42 2.65
CA GLY A 142 0.99 10.23 3.32
C GLY A 142 1.52 9.13 2.40
N SER A 143 1.50 9.35 1.09
CA SER A 143 1.91 8.33 0.12
C SER A 143 3.37 7.90 0.30
N MET A 144 3.60 6.59 0.22
CA MET A 144 4.92 5.98 0.19
C MET A 144 4.93 4.75 -0.72
N CYS A 145 6.07 4.49 -1.36
CA CYS A 145 6.34 3.24 -2.06
C CYS A 145 7.14 2.29 -1.16
N ILE A 146 6.98 0.99 -1.40
CA ILE A 146 7.74 -0.06 -0.72
C ILE A 146 8.50 -0.86 -1.79
N ASP A 147 9.82 -1.01 -1.63
CA ASP A 147 10.66 -1.86 -2.49
C ASP A 147 11.17 -3.05 -1.69
N ILE A 148 10.88 -4.25 -2.18
CA ILE A 148 11.36 -5.51 -1.62
C ILE A 148 11.95 -6.33 -2.76
N ASP A 149 13.27 -6.53 -2.76
CA ASP A 149 13.98 -7.27 -3.81
C ASP A 149 13.66 -6.79 -5.25
N GLY A 150 13.45 -5.47 -5.44
CA GLY A 150 13.12 -4.87 -6.75
C GLY A 150 11.65 -4.99 -7.16
N MET A 151 10.79 -5.53 -6.32
CA MET A 151 9.34 -5.46 -6.45
C MET A 151 8.86 -4.15 -5.81
N ILE A 152 8.31 -3.24 -6.60
CA ILE A 152 7.96 -1.88 -6.17
C ILE A 152 6.45 -1.77 -5.99
N PHE A 153 5.98 -1.74 -4.76
CA PHE A 153 4.57 -1.52 -4.40
C PHE A 153 4.36 -0.01 -4.29
N THR A 154 3.62 0.56 -5.22
CA THR A 154 3.56 2.01 -5.41
C THR A 154 2.29 2.66 -4.84
N GLY A 155 1.31 1.86 -4.40
CA GLY A 155 -0.02 2.40 -4.13
C GLY A 155 -0.47 3.24 -5.32
N ASP A 156 -1.06 4.39 -5.06
CA ASP A 156 -1.58 5.30 -6.07
C ASP A 156 -0.57 6.34 -6.58
N THR A 157 0.70 6.20 -6.18
CA THR A 157 1.77 7.06 -6.71
C THR A 157 2.01 6.80 -8.18
N VAL A 158 2.09 5.52 -8.59
CA VAL A 158 2.31 5.07 -9.97
C VAL A 158 1.28 4.01 -10.31
N MET A 159 0.38 4.31 -11.23
CA MET A 159 -0.72 3.44 -11.69
C MET A 159 -0.78 3.44 -13.23
N PRO A 160 -1.46 2.48 -13.87
CA PRO A 160 -1.68 2.47 -15.33
C PRO A 160 -2.45 3.69 -15.87
N PHE A 161 -2.94 4.55 -15.00
CA PHE A 161 -3.63 5.80 -15.30
C PHE A 161 -3.17 6.90 -14.35
N LYS A 162 -3.43 8.17 -14.73
CA LYS A 162 -3.04 9.32 -13.92
C LYS A 162 -3.86 9.38 -12.64
N PRO A 163 -3.22 9.58 -11.46
CA PRO A 163 -3.93 9.79 -10.21
C PRO A 163 -4.87 11.01 -10.28
N TYR A 164 -5.96 10.93 -9.55
CA TYR A 164 -6.82 12.09 -9.34
C TYR A 164 -6.24 13.01 -8.26
N PHE A 165 -6.25 14.32 -8.52
CA PHE A 165 -5.79 15.34 -7.57
C PHE A 165 -6.96 16.23 -7.16
N ASN A 166 -7.36 16.19 -5.90
CA ASN A 166 -8.50 16.94 -5.36
C ASN A 166 -8.09 18.29 -4.73
N GLY A 167 -6.79 18.56 -4.60
CA GLY A 167 -6.23 19.79 -4.03
C GLY A 167 -6.39 19.93 -2.51
N ARG A 168 -6.91 18.93 -1.79
CA ARG A 168 -7.06 18.95 -0.33
C ARG A 168 -5.95 18.17 0.38
N ASP A 169 -5.72 16.95 -0.06
CA ASP A 169 -4.73 15.99 0.46
C ASP A 169 -3.74 15.56 -0.61
N SER A 170 -3.84 16.11 -1.81
CA SER A 170 -3.03 15.82 -2.99
C SER A 170 -2.42 17.06 -3.61
N ASN A 171 -1.26 16.91 -4.27
CA ASN A 171 -0.54 17.99 -4.94
C ASN A 171 0.15 17.45 -6.21
N GLU A 172 -0.32 17.89 -7.37
CA GLU A 172 0.23 17.44 -8.66
C GLU A 172 1.70 17.84 -8.86
N ILE A 173 2.13 18.99 -8.35
CA ILE A 173 3.54 19.45 -8.47
C ILE A 173 4.46 18.53 -7.66
N ASP A 174 4.05 18.13 -6.48
CA ASP A 174 4.82 17.20 -5.66
C ASP A 174 4.82 15.79 -6.26
N TRP A 175 3.70 15.39 -6.86
CA TRP A 175 3.62 14.13 -7.61
C TRP A 175 4.61 14.11 -8.79
N ILE A 176 4.71 15.17 -9.58
CA ILE A 176 5.67 15.27 -10.70
C ILE A 176 7.11 15.08 -10.18
N LYS A 177 7.50 15.77 -9.11
CA LYS A 177 8.83 15.60 -8.49
C LYS A 177 9.06 14.17 -7.99
N THR A 178 8.03 13.57 -7.41
CA THR A 178 8.07 12.18 -6.94
C THR A 178 8.31 11.23 -8.11
N ILE A 179 7.61 11.41 -9.23
CA ILE A 179 7.77 10.59 -10.44
C ILE A 179 9.17 10.72 -11.03
N GLU A 180 9.70 11.94 -11.15
CA GLU A 180 11.08 12.17 -11.59
C GLU A 180 12.08 11.40 -10.73
N ARG A 181 11.87 11.42 -9.41
CA ARG A 181 12.71 10.67 -8.46
C ARG A 181 12.58 9.16 -8.63
N ILE A 182 11.36 8.62 -8.72
CA ILE A 182 11.14 7.17 -8.95
C ILE A 182 11.84 6.73 -10.23
N ASN A 183 11.71 7.48 -11.32
CA ASN A 183 12.40 7.20 -12.57
C ASN A 183 13.93 7.24 -12.44
N SER A 184 14.49 8.04 -11.53
CA SER A 184 15.92 8.08 -11.28
C SER A 184 16.44 6.93 -10.42
N LEU A 185 15.59 6.33 -9.60
CA LEU A 185 15.95 5.26 -8.67
C LEU A 185 15.90 3.87 -9.30
N TYR A 186 15.04 3.67 -10.30
CA TYR A 186 14.72 2.35 -10.81
C TYR A 186 14.95 2.22 -12.32
N ALA A 187 15.39 1.03 -12.75
CA ALA A 187 15.52 0.70 -14.14
C ALA A 187 14.15 0.55 -14.83
N LYS A 188 14.12 0.70 -16.15
CA LYS A 188 12.89 0.59 -16.95
C LYS A 188 12.22 -0.79 -16.85
N GLU A 189 12.98 -1.82 -16.56
CA GLU A 189 12.54 -3.21 -16.39
C GLU A 189 11.95 -3.48 -15.00
N SER A 190 12.15 -2.58 -14.04
CA SER A 190 11.63 -2.73 -12.67
C SER A 190 10.12 -2.83 -12.67
N MET A 191 9.58 -3.82 -11.94
CA MET A 191 8.15 -4.12 -11.89
C MET A 191 7.45 -3.29 -10.82
N ILE A 192 6.35 -2.69 -11.21
CA ILE A 192 5.45 -1.91 -10.37
C ILE A 192 4.23 -2.77 -10.01
N TYR A 193 3.90 -2.75 -8.73
CA TYR A 193 2.69 -3.32 -8.13
C TYR A 193 1.81 -2.16 -7.66
N PRO A 194 0.89 -1.65 -8.52
CA PRO A 194 0.15 -0.43 -8.25
C PRO A 194 -1.02 -0.64 -7.30
N GLY A 195 -1.54 0.45 -6.74
CA GLY A 195 -2.75 0.44 -5.92
C GLY A 195 -4.02 0.10 -6.71
N HIS A 196 -4.05 0.39 -8.01
CA HIS A 196 -5.15 0.03 -8.90
C HIS A 196 -4.63 -0.44 -10.27
N GLY A 197 -5.38 -1.34 -10.89
CA GLY A 197 -5.08 -1.88 -12.22
C GLY A 197 -4.00 -2.95 -12.21
N ASP A 198 -3.45 -3.25 -13.38
CA ASP A 198 -2.49 -4.33 -13.54
C ASP A 198 -1.05 -3.91 -13.25
N CYS A 199 -0.22 -4.86 -12.82
CA CYS A 199 1.21 -4.68 -12.67
C CYS A 199 1.85 -4.38 -14.03
N LEU A 200 2.86 -3.50 -14.05
CA LEU A 200 3.55 -3.08 -15.26
C LEU A 200 4.99 -2.70 -14.96
N SER A 201 5.84 -2.64 -15.99
CA SER A 201 7.19 -2.11 -15.80
C SER A 201 7.21 -0.58 -15.81
N ILE A 202 8.23 0.02 -15.17
CA ILE A 202 8.45 1.48 -15.23
C ILE A 202 8.57 1.95 -16.69
N GLY A 203 9.22 1.19 -17.56
CA GLY A 203 9.34 1.52 -18.97
C GLY A 203 7.99 1.58 -19.69
N ASN A 204 7.10 0.63 -19.43
CA ASN A 204 5.75 0.63 -20.00
C ASN A 204 4.92 1.81 -19.45
N TRP A 205 5.02 2.08 -18.15
CA TRP A 205 4.37 3.23 -17.54
C TRP A 205 4.84 4.56 -18.15
N ASN A 206 6.16 4.73 -18.32
CA ASN A 206 6.74 5.91 -18.97
C ASN A 206 6.22 6.12 -20.40
N GLN A 207 5.99 5.04 -21.16
CA GLN A 207 5.39 5.11 -22.49
C GLN A 207 3.93 5.60 -22.44
N ILE A 208 3.12 5.09 -21.50
CA ILE A 208 1.72 5.52 -21.33
C ILE A 208 1.62 7.02 -21.08
N PHE A 209 2.54 7.60 -20.29
CA PHE A 209 2.52 9.01 -19.90
C PHE A 209 3.46 9.90 -20.72
N ASN A 210 4.12 9.36 -21.77
CA ASN A 210 5.11 10.06 -22.59
C ASN A 210 6.23 10.73 -21.78
N LEU A 211 6.66 10.07 -20.69
CA LEU A 211 7.78 10.51 -19.86
C LEU A 211 9.11 10.03 -20.49
N LYS A 212 10.11 10.91 -20.51
CA LYS A 212 11.41 10.63 -21.14
C LYS A 212 12.41 10.03 -20.14
#